data_48b68d2519f4756d0bbb96f8fc6557e5
#
_entry.id   48b68d2519f4756d0bbb96f8fc6557e5
#
_cell.length_a   1.000
_cell.length_b   1.000
_cell.length_c   1.000
_cell.angle_alpha   90.00
_cell.angle_beta   90.00
_cell.angle_gamma   90.00
#
_symmetry.space_group_name_H-M   'P 1'
#
loop_
_entity.id
_entity.type
_entity.pdbx_description
1 polymer ?
#
loop_
_entity_poly.entity_id
_entity_poly.type
_entity_poly.pdbx_seq_one_letter_code
_entity_poly.pdbx_strand_id
1 'polypeptide(L)'
;MFRNFKLVSHMVFGRGCFDQLDDILAKQRKTPGSFIVFIADHVFRGKALEARIPAKPGDMIIMADTTDEPKTKYVDELTAQVRAHSKILPDGVIGIGGGSVMDLAKAVSLMLTNPGSAADYQGWDLIKNPAVYHVGIPTLAGTGAEVSRTTVLTGPQKKLGINSDYTVFDQVVLDPELLQGVPADQRFYTGMDCYIHCVESLQGTYLNAFSRAYGEKAMELCREVFLANHPDADDKLMMASYFGGMSIAYSQVGVCHALSYGLSFVLGLHHGIGNCVAFDYLEEFYPQGVAEFRQMMEKHGVKLPRNLVAGLAEEKIEKMTDVALVLEPLWENALGNDWKKIMTRERIRKLYQRM
;
A
#
# COMPACT_ATOMS: atom_id res chain seq x y z
N MET A 1 2.16 23.27 -7.87
CA MET A 1 0.84 22.89 -7.33
C MET A 1 0.93 22.96 -5.81
N PHE A 2 -0.03 23.61 -5.16
CA PHE A 2 -0.12 23.60 -3.70
C PHE A 2 -0.95 22.39 -3.29
N ARG A 3 -0.42 21.56 -2.39
CA ARG A 3 -1.13 20.42 -1.84
C ARG A 3 -1.32 20.61 -0.35
N ASN A 4 -2.49 20.27 0.15
CA ASN A 4 -2.76 20.13 1.56
C ASN A 4 -2.63 18.65 1.94
N PHE A 5 -1.89 18.34 3.00
CA PHE A 5 -1.64 16.97 3.42
C PHE A 5 -2.11 16.76 4.84
N LYS A 6 -2.97 15.79 5.04
CA LYS A 6 -3.20 15.22 6.36
C LYS A 6 -2.09 14.20 6.63
N LEU A 7 -1.49 14.29 7.80
CA LEU A 7 -0.53 13.33 8.31
C LEU A 7 -1.18 12.45 9.38
N VAL A 8 -0.58 11.28 9.63
CA VAL A 8 -0.94 10.45 10.79
C VAL A 8 -0.76 11.28 12.06
N SER A 9 -1.82 11.39 12.85
CA SER A 9 -1.84 12.25 14.03
C SER A 9 -0.98 11.73 15.17
N HIS A 10 -0.92 10.41 15.32
CA HIS A 10 -0.17 9.75 16.39
C HIS A 10 0.61 8.56 15.85
N MET A 11 1.85 8.42 16.28
CA MET A 11 2.70 7.30 15.92
C MET A 11 3.44 6.80 17.16
N VAL A 12 3.52 5.48 17.30
CA VAL A 12 4.48 4.83 18.19
C VAL A 12 5.39 3.94 17.36
N PHE A 13 6.68 3.98 17.65
CA PHE A 13 7.70 3.20 16.96
C PHE A 13 8.68 2.59 17.95
N GLY A 14 9.00 1.33 17.77
CA GLY A 14 10.00 0.58 18.52
C GLY A 14 9.62 -0.87 18.72
N ARG A 15 10.63 -1.70 18.99
CA ARG A 15 10.44 -3.13 19.22
C ARG A 15 9.56 -3.38 20.44
N GLY A 16 8.56 -4.25 20.27
CA GLY A 16 7.57 -4.58 21.31
C GLY A 16 6.48 -3.52 21.52
N CYS A 17 6.46 -2.42 20.73
CA CYS A 17 5.47 -1.37 20.93
C CYS A 17 4.03 -1.80 20.56
N PHE A 18 3.84 -2.93 19.90
CA PHE A 18 2.52 -3.53 19.69
C PHE A 18 1.77 -3.76 21.02
N ASP A 19 2.49 -4.06 22.09
CA ASP A 19 1.88 -4.32 23.41
C ASP A 19 1.24 -3.06 24.04
N GLN A 20 1.54 -1.85 23.51
CA GLN A 20 0.87 -0.60 23.91
C GLN A 20 -0.54 -0.45 23.29
N LEU A 21 -0.96 -1.36 22.41
CA LEU A 21 -2.21 -1.24 21.67
C LEU A 21 -3.43 -1.18 22.60
N ASP A 22 -3.46 -1.96 23.69
CA ASP A 22 -4.58 -1.90 24.66
C ASP A 22 -4.70 -0.52 25.31
N ASP A 23 -3.60 0.10 25.72
CA ASP A 23 -3.59 1.44 26.30
C ASP A 23 -4.02 2.52 25.29
N ILE A 24 -3.60 2.37 24.02
CA ILE A 24 -4.01 3.26 22.93
C ILE A 24 -5.53 3.16 22.74
N LEU A 25 -6.07 1.95 22.64
CA LEU A 25 -7.49 1.71 22.41
C LEU A 25 -8.37 2.04 23.63
N ALA A 26 -7.86 1.91 24.86
CA ALA A 26 -8.58 2.28 26.08
C ALA A 26 -9.06 3.73 26.01
N LYS A 27 -8.26 4.64 25.44
CA LYS A 27 -8.61 6.06 25.27
C LYS A 27 -9.73 6.30 24.25
N GLN A 28 -9.96 5.34 23.36
CA GLN A 28 -10.98 5.43 22.30
C GLN A 28 -12.31 4.79 22.71
N ARG A 29 -12.32 3.88 23.68
CA ARG A 29 -13.54 3.23 24.20
C ARG A 29 -14.38 4.21 25.03
N LYS A 30 -15.11 5.09 24.33
CA LYS A 30 -15.88 6.20 24.95
C LYS A 30 -17.38 5.96 24.95
N THR A 31 -17.86 5.17 24.00
CA THR A 31 -19.30 4.95 23.80
C THR A 31 -19.75 3.71 24.58
N PRO A 32 -20.64 3.83 25.56
CA PRO A 32 -21.18 2.66 26.29
C PRO A 32 -21.79 1.63 25.34
N GLY A 33 -21.35 0.38 25.46
CA GLY A 33 -21.79 -0.71 24.58
C GLY A 33 -21.21 -0.70 23.17
N SER A 34 -20.27 0.20 22.86
CA SER A 34 -19.52 0.17 21.61
C SER A 34 -18.42 -0.90 21.64
N PHE A 35 -17.80 -1.15 20.50
CA PHE A 35 -16.83 -2.20 20.28
C PHE A 35 -15.71 -1.72 19.36
N ILE A 36 -14.63 -2.49 19.33
CA ILE A 36 -13.52 -2.31 18.38
C ILE A 36 -13.58 -3.43 17.33
N VAL A 37 -13.27 -3.09 16.10
CA VAL A 37 -13.11 -4.06 15.01
C VAL A 37 -11.62 -4.23 14.70
N PHE A 38 -11.13 -5.44 14.84
CA PHE A 38 -9.78 -5.82 14.42
C PHE A 38 -9.88 -6.55 13.09
N ILE A 39 -9.25 -6.01 12.05
CA ILE A 39 -9.08 -6.66 10.74
C ILE A 39 -7.64 -7.13 10.69
N ALA A 40 -7.42 -8.41 10.90
CA ALA A 40 -6.09 -9.03 10.89
C ALA A 40 -5.92 -9.91 9.66
N ASP A 41 -4.68 -10.02 9.17
CA ASP A 41 -4.37 -10.92 8.07
C ASP A 41 -4.64 -12.38 8.46
N HIS A 42 -5.34 -13.12 7.60
CA HIS A 42 -5.72 -14.52 7.85
C HIS A 42 -4.49 -15.43 8.10
N VAL A 43 -3.31 -15.04 7.64
CA VAL A 43 -2.05 -15.79 7.90
C VAL A 43 -1.72 -15.89 9.38
N PHE A 44 -2.28 -15.03 10.23
CA PHE A 44 -2.06 -15.03 11.68
C PHE A 44 -3.03 -15.93 12.45
N ARG A 45 -4.03 -16.51 11.80
CA ARG A 45 -4.99 -17.41 12.43
C ARG A 45 -4.29 -18.57 13.14
N GLY A 46 -4.55 -18.71 14.43
CA GLY A 46 -3.92 -19.73 15.28
C GLY A 46 -2.46 -19.46 15.65
N LYS A 47 -1.90 -18.29 15.28
CA LYS A 47 -0.52 -17.93 15.60
C LYS A 47 -0.42 -16.98 16.80
N ALA A 48 0.80 -16.82 17.32
CA ALA A 48 1.07 -16.01 18.50
C ALA A 48 0.57 -14.56 18.38
N LEU A 49 0.62 -13.95 17.20
CA LEU A 49 0.15 -12.58 17.00
C LEU A 49 -1.37 -12.45 17.23
N GLU A 50 -2.17 -13.41 16.78
CA GLU A 50 -3.61 -13.41 17.05
C GLU A 50 -3.92 -13.37 18.56
N ALA A 51 -3.18 -14.17 19.35
CA ALA A 51 -3.36 -14.21 20.79
C ALA A 51 -2.95 -12.92 21.52
N ARG A 52 -2.15 -12.07 20.88
CA ARG A 52 -1.72 -10.75 21.41
C ARG A 52 -2.69 -9.63 21.06
N ILE A 53 -3.70 -9.85 20.21
CA ILE A 53 -4.72 -8.84 19.89
C ILE A 53 -5.52 -8.54 21.16
N PRO A 54 -5.56 -7.27 21.66
CA PRO A 54 -6.17 -6.94 22.93
C PRO A 54 -7.71 -6.77 22.80
N ALA A 55 -8.36 -7.75 22.19
CA ALA A 55 -9.81 -7.74 22.04
C ALA A 55 -10.52 -7.98 23.37
N LYS A 56 -11.55 -7.20 23.64
CA LYS A 56 -12.39 -7.32 24.83
C LYS A 56 -13.74 -7.95 24.50
N PRO A 57 -14.49 -8.45 25.48
CA PRO A 57 -15.83 -8.96 25.23
C PRO A 57 -16.69 -7.93 24.49
N GLY A 58 -17.28 -8.35 23.37
CA GLY A 58 -18.04 -7.48 22.46
C GLY A 58 -17.25 -6.97 21.25
N ASP A 59 -15.92 -7.01 21.28
CA ASP A 59 -15.11 -6.68 20.13
C ASP A 59 -15.23 -7.72 19.01
N MET A 60 -14.85 -7.32 17.79
CA MET A 60 -14.93 -8.15 16.63
C MET A 60 -13.53 -8.38 16.03
N ILE A 61 -13.13 -9.63 15.84
CA ILE A 61 -11.92 -9.99 15.12
C ILE A 61 -12.31 -10.60 13.78
N ILE A 62 -11.83 -10.00 12.69
CA ILE A 62 -12.02 -10.48 11.33
C ILE A 62 -10.65 -10.90 10.78
N MET A 63 -10.49 -12.19 10.50
CA MET A 63 -9.34 -12.71 9.77
C MET A 63 -9.57 -12.53 8.28
N ALA A 64 -9.07 -11.42 7.74
CA ALA A 64 -9.28 -11.04 6.36
C ALA A 64 -8.48 -11.91 5.40
N ASP A 65 -9.13 -12.39 4.36
CA ASP A 65 -8.47 -13.11 3.27
C ASP A 65 -7.73 -12.11 2.37
N THR A 66 -6.42 -12.24 2.31
CA THR A 66 -5.49 -11.42 1.52
C THR A 66 -4.81 -12.21 0.41
N THR A 67 -5.33 -13.38 0.07
CA THR A 67 -4.83 -14.22 -1.03
C THR A 67 -4.89 -13.48 -2.36
N ASP A 68 -5.91 -12.66 -2.56
CA ASP A 68 -6.04 -11.75 -3.69
C ASP A 68 -5.78 -10.30 -3.26
N GLU A 69 -5.53 -9.42 -4.22
CA GLU A 69 -5.54 -7.97 -4.03
C GLU A 69 -6.90 -7.50 -3.48
N PRO A 70 -6.94 -6.51 -2.58
CA PRO A 70 -8.18 -6.07 -1.95
C PRO A 70 -9.18 -5.55 -2.99
N LYS A 71 -10.42 -6.07 -2.91
CA LYS A 71 -11.51 -5.77 -3.84
C LYS A 71 -12.56 -4.88 -3.18
N THR A 72 -13.14 -3.95 -3.94
CA THR A 72 -14.24 -3.10 -3.45
C THR A 72 -15.42 -3.92 -2.92
N LYS A 73 -15.76 -5.01 -3.61
CA LYS A 73 -16.81 -5.94 -3.17
C LYS A 73 -16.51 -6.54 -1.78
N TYR A 74 -15.27 -6.92 -1.53
CA TYR A 74 -14.88 -7.48 -0.23
C TYR A 74 -14.95 -6.42 0.88
N VAL A 75 -14.59 -5.17 0.60
CA VAL A 75 -14.81 -4.05 1.53
C VAL A 75 -16.29 -3.90 1.88
N ASP A 76 -17.18 -3.97 0.88
CA ASP A 76 -18.63 -3.88 1.10
C ASP A 76 -19.14 -5.04 1.96
N GLU A 77 -18.66 -6.27 1.73
CA GLU A 77 -18.98 -7.45 2.54
C GLU A 77 -18.51 -7.30 3.98
N LEU A 78 -17.27 -6.88 4.21
CA LEU A 78 -16.74 -6.62 5.56
C LEU A 78 -17.52 -5.49 6.27
N THR A 79 -17.82 -4.42 5.55
CA THR A 79 -18.62 -3.31 6.09
C THR A 79 -20.03 -3.77 6.51
N ALA A 80 -20.65 -4.60 5.68
CA ALA A 80 -21.96 -5.19 6.02
C ALA A 80 -21.88 -6.11 7.24
N GLN A 81 -20.81 -6.90 7.36
CA GLN A 81 -20.56 -7.75 8.54
C GLN A 81 -20.42 -6.93 9.81
N VAL A 82 -19.67 -5.82 9.79
CA VAL A 82 -19.52 -4.92 10.94
C VAL A 82 -20.86 -4.28 11.31
N ARG A 83 -21.63 -3.81 10.32
CA ARG A 83 -22.96 -3.23 10.56
C ARG A 83 -23.98 -4.23 11.13
N ALA A 84 -23.86 -5.51 10.76
CA ALA A 84 -24.72 -6.57 11.30
C ALA A 84 -24.38 -6.94 12.76
N HIS A 85 -23.13 -6.70 13.19
CA HIS A 85 -22.67 -6.99 14.55
C HIS A 85 -23.36 -6.10 15.61
N SER A 86 -23.56 -4.81 15.28
CA SER A 86 -24.17 -3.85 16.20
C SER A 86 -24.90 -2.74 15.47
N LYS A 87 -25.91 -2.15 16.14
CA LYS A 87 -26.62 -0.96 15.64
C LYS A 87 -25.85 0.34 15.85
N ILE A 88 -24.83 0.34 16.71
CA ILE A 88 -23.95 1.49 16.94
C ILE A 88 -22.63 1.27 16.19
N LEU A 89 -22.01 2.37 15.76
CA LEU A 89 -20.70 2.31 15.12
C LEU A 89 -19.62 1.85 16.10
N PRO A 90 -18.58 1.15 15.61
CA PRO A 90 -17.44 0.82 16.47
C PRO A 90 -16.70 2.10 16.89
N ASP A 91 -16.06 2.07 18.06
CA ASP A 91 -15.16 3.14 18.51
C ASP A 91 -13.82 3.12 17.75
N GLY A 92 -13.54 2.08 16.98
CA GLY A 92 -12.35 2.01 16.13
C GLY A 92 -12.31 0.81 15.19
N VAL A 93 -11.55 0.95 14.12
CA VAL A 93 -11.19 -0.12 13.15
C VAL A 93 -9.67 -0.24 13.10
N ILE A 94 -9.14 -1.41 13.43
CA ILE A 94 -7.72 -1.67 13.60
C ILE A 94 -7.25 -2.64 12.52
N GLY A 95 -6.34 -2.21 11.64
CA GLY A 95 -5.72 -3.07 10.63
C GLY A 95 -4.40 -3.65 11.14
N ILE A 96 -4.26 -4.99 11.13
CA ILE A 96 -3.04 -5.71 11.54
C ILE A 96 -2.61 -6.62 10.39
N GLY A 97 -1.63 -6.19 9.60
CA GLY A 97 -1.22 -6.95 8.42
C GLY A 97 -0.35 -6.18 7.46
N GLY A 98 -0.21 -6.66 6.24
CA GLY A 98 0.46 -5.97 5.14
C GLY A 98 -0.39 -4.87 4.51
N GLY A 99 0.08 -4.31 3.39
CA GLY A 99 -0.61 -3.23 2.67
C GLY A 99 -2.08 -3.53 2.36
N SER A 100 -2.41 -4.77 1.97
CA SER A 100 -3.79 -5.18 1.70
C SER A 100 -4.70 -5.04 2.92
N VAL A 101 -4.22 -5.41 4.11
CA VAL A 101 -5.01 -5.25 5.35
C VAL A 101 -5.11 -3.79 5.76
N MET A 102 -4.03 -2.99 5.56
CA MET A 102 -4.08 -1.55 5.77
C MET A 102 -5.17 -0.92 4.90
N ASP A 103 -5.22 -1.29 3.63
CA ASP A 103 -6.21 -0.81 2.68
C ASP A 103 -7.64 -1.25 3.06
N LEU A 104 -7.84 -2.51 3.46
CA LEU A 104 -9.14 -2.97 3.94
C LEU A 104 -9.60 -2.21 5.19
N ALA A 105 -8.73 -2.01 6.17
CA ALA A 105 -9.07 -1.30 7.41
C ALA A 105 -9.47 0.16 7.14
N LYS A 106 -8.72 0.86 6.31
CA LYS A 106 -9.05 2.21 5.84
C LYS A 106 -10.40 2.25 5.15
N ALA A 107 -10.60 1.37 4.16
CA ALA A 107 -11.80 1.36 3.35
C ALA A 107 -13.04 1.01 4.19
N VAL A 108 -12.97 0.00 5.07
CA VAL A 108 -14.08 -0.34 5.98
C VAL A 108 -14.39 0.83 6.91
N SER A 109 -13.38 1.48 7.51
CA SER A 109 -13.60 2.63 8.40
C SER A 109 -14.31 3.80 7.69
N LEU A 110 -14.00 4.02 6.40
CA LEU A 110 -14.67 5.00 5.55
C LEU A 110 -16.12 4.59 5.22
N MET A 111 -16.31 3.34 4.80
CA MET A 111 -17.63 2.86 4.35
C MET A 111 -18.62 2.70 5.50
N LEU A 112 -18.18 2.65 6.75
CA LEU A 112 -19.07 2.69 7.92
C LEU A 112 -19.82 4.02 8.06
N THR A 113 -19.25 5.12 7.57
CA THR A 113 -19.81 6.49 7.69
C THR A 113 -20.28 7.06 6.35
N ASN A 114 -19.94 6.41 5.23
CA ASN A 114 -20.32 6.83 3.90
C ASN A 114 -21.25 5.78 3.25
N PRO A 115 -22.38 6.19 2.62
CA PRO A 115 -23.32 5.26 2.01
C PRO A 115 -22.84 4.77 0.65
N GLY A 116 -23.42 3.68 0.15
CA GLY A 116 -23.12 3.12 -1.17
C GLY A 116 -22.03 2.05 -1.13
N SER A 117 -21.42 1.79 -2.28
CA SER A 117 -20.34 0.81 -2.44
C SER A 117 -18.96 1.49 -2.42
N ALA A 118 -17.94 0.80 -1.94
CA ALA A 118 -16.56 1.28 -2.03
C ALA A 118 -16.12 1.59 -3.48
N ALA A 119 -16.72 0.92 -4.47
CA ALA A 119 -16.46 1.20 -5.88
C ALA A 119 -16.87 2.62 -6.32
N ASP A 120 -17.89 3.20 -5.68
CA ASP A 120 -18.42 4.53 -6.01
C ASP A 120 -17.42 5.64 -5.61
N TYR A 121 -16.50 5.34 -4.71
CA TYR A 121 -15.53 6.28 -4.14
C TYR A 121 -14.12 6.16 -4.73
N GLN A 122 -13.88 5.26 -5.70
CA GLN A 122 -12.59 5.15 -6.36
C GLN A 122 -12.27 6.42 -7.18
N GLY A 123 -11.33 7.21 -6.69
CA GLY A 123 -10.94 8.50 -7.26
C GLY A 123 -10.34 9.41 -6.20
N TRP A 124 -10.45 10.72 -6.42
CA TRP A 124 -9.87 11.75 -5.56
C TRP A 124 -10.96 12.57 -4.87
N ASP A 125 -10.90 12.63 -3.54
CA ASP A 125 -11.73 13.49 -2.67
C ASP A 125 -13.26 13.29 -2.85
N LEU A 126 -13.68 12.06 -3.14
CA LEU A 126 -15.10 11.68 -3.29
C LEU A 126 -15.75 11.37 -1.93
N ILE A 127 -14.98 11.01 -0.89
CA ILE A 127 -15.46 10.75 0.45
C ILE A 127 -16.02 12.05 1.07
N LYS A 128 -17.18 11.96 1.71
CA LYS A 128 -17.90 13.11 2.27
C LYS A 128 -17.85 13.18 3.78
N ASN A 129 -17.88 12.02 4.44
CA ASN A 129 -17.90 11.95 5.90
C ASN A 129 -16.56 11.41 6.42
N PRO A 130 -16.09 11.88 7.59
CA PRO A 130 -14.90 11.31 8.23
C PRO A 130 -15.03 9.80 8.45
N ALA A 131 -13.92 9.09 8.40
CA ALA A 131 -13.86 7.69 8.79
C ALA A 131 -14.17 7.51 10.28
N VAL A 132 -14.55 6.30 10.66
CA VAL A 132 -14.43 5.87 12.07
C VAL A 132 -12.93 5.91 12.42
N TYR A 133 -12.60 6.25 13.70
CA TYR A 133 -11.22 6.20 14.20
C TYR A 133 -10.52 4.91 13.74
N HIS A 134 -9.34 5.01 13.20
CA HIS A 134 -8.67 3.85 12.64
C HIS A 134 -7.17 3.84 12.90
N VAL A 135 -6.63 2.62 13.12
CA VAL A 135 -5.24 2.37 13.46
C VAL A 135 -4.61 1.42 12.45
N GLY A 136 -3.42 1.75 11.97
CA GLY A 136 -2.61 0.89 11.11
C GLY A 136 -1.45 0.24 11.87
N ILE A 137 -1.32 -1.08 11.73
CA ILE A 137 -0.27 -1.89 12.36
C ILE A 137 0.34 -2.78 11.27
N PRO A 138 1.37 -2.29 10.56
CA PRO A 138 1.97 -3.05 9.47
C PRO A 138 2.79 -4.24 10.00
N THR A 139 2.60 -5.40 9.37
CA THR A 139 3.39 -6.62 9.58
C THR A 139 4.24 -6.98 8.36
N LEU A 140 4.15 -6.16 7.32
CA LEU A 140 5.03 -6.08 6.15
C LEU A 140 5.42 -4.62 5.96
N ALA A 141 6.64 -4.36 5.56
CA ALA A 141 7.14 -3.01 5.37
C ALA A 141 7.61 -2.78 3.93
N GLY A 142 7.20 -1.67 3.35
CA GLY A 142 7.57 -1.26 1.99
C GLY A 142 6.48 -0.47 1.25
N THR A 143 5.20 -0.81 1.45
CA THR A 143 4.10 -0.18 0.70
C THR A 143 3.83 1.28 1.09
N GLY A 144 4.22 1.70 2.31
CA GLY A 144 3.86 3.01 2.84
C GLY A 144 2.34 3.19 3.06
N ALA A 145 1.57 2.10 3.01
CA ALA A 145 0.12 2.17 3.19
C ALA A 145 -0.26 2.71 4.57
N GLU A 146 0.61 2.55 5.57
CA GLU A 146 0.42 3.05 6.93
C GLU A 146 0.37 4.58 7.02
N VAL A 147 0.90 5.30 6.03
CA VAL A 147 0.95 6.78 6.04
C VAL A 147 0.25 7.43 4.84
N SER A 148 -0.11 6.65 3.84
CA SER A 148 -0.70 7.19 2.61
C SER A 148 -2.13 7.68 2.81
N ARG A 149 -2.54 8.69 2.02
CA ARG A 149 -3.91 9.17 1.95
C ARG A 149 -4.77 8.39 0.93
N THR A 150 -4.36 7.17 0.61
CA THR A 150 -5.08 6.30 -0.32
C THR A 150 -5.33 4.93 0.28
N THR A 151 -6.38 4.27 -0.16
CA THR A 151 -6.58 2.83 -0.05
C THR A 151 -6.78 2.28 -1.45
N VAL A 152 -5.87 1.41 -1.92
CA VAL A 152 -5.86 0.90 -3.29
C VAL A 152 -6.72 -0.35 -3.39
N LEU A 153 -7.75 -0.29 -4.23
CA LEU A 153 -8.73 -1.37 -4.36
C LEU A 153 -8.92 -1.77 -5.83
N THR A 154 -9.13 -3.05 -6.05
CA THR A 154 -9.58 -3.57 -7.33
C THR A 154 -11.11 -3.48 -7.39
N GLY A 155 -11.60 -2.57 -8.23
CA GLY A 155 -13.01 -2.41 -8.51
C GLY A 155 -13.45 -3.26 -9.73
N PRO A 156 -14.73 -3.21 -10.09
CA PRO A 156 -15.27 -3.97 -11.21
C PRO A 156 -14.72 -3.53 -12.57
N GLN A 157 -14.26 -2.28 -12.68
CA GLN A 157 -13.79 -1.72 -13.95
C GLN A 157 -12.33 -1.31 -13.94
N LYS A 158 -11.77 -1.00 -12.76
CA LYS A 158 -10.41 -0.43 -12.61
C LYS A 158 -9.79 -0.83 -11.28
N LYS A 159 -8.45 -0.84 -11.23
CA LYS A 159 -7.69 -0.80 -9.98
C LYS A 159 -7.34 0.67 -9.71
N LEU A 160 -7.90 1.26 -8.66
CA LEU A 160 -7.69 2.66 -8.31
C LEU A 160 -7.95 2.87 -6.82
N GLY A 161 -7.21 3.80 -6.23
CA GLY A 161 -7.39 4.17 -4.82
C GLY A 161 -8.66 4.98 -4.56
N ILE A 162 -9.18 4.87 -3.35
CA ILE A 162 -9.99 5.90 -2.72
C ILE A 162 -9.00 6.87 -2.08
N ASN A 163 -8.87 8.07 -2.64
CA ASN A 163 -7.92 9.07 -2.19
C ASN A 163 -8.66 10.17 -1.43
N SER A 164 -8.37 10.30 -0.14
CA SER A 164 -8.99 11.31 0.72
C SER A 164 -8.14 11.54 1.96
N ASP A 165 -8.22 12.72 2.56
CA ASP A 165 -7.62 12.95 3.87
C ASP A 165 -8.24 12.04 4.95
N TYR A 166 -9.46 11.58 4.75
CA TYR A 166 -10.12 10.65 5.67
C TYR A 166 -9.60 9.21 5.59
N THR A 167 -8.77 8.85 4.61
CA THR A 167 -8.10 7.55 4.56
C THR A 167 -6.84 7.48 5.41
N VAL A 168 -6.26 8.62 5.79
CA VAL A 168 -5.06 8.66 6.62
C VAL A 168 -5.38 8.16 8.02
N PHE A 169 -4.67 7.15 8.49
CA PHE A 169 -4.82 6.62 9.84
C PHE A 169 -4.70 7.71 10.92
N ASP A 170 -5.52 7.62 11.94
CA ASP A 170 -5.42 8.50 13.11
C ASP A 170 -4.21 8.13 13.97
N GLN A 171 -3.88 6.85 14.02
CA GLN A 171 -2.76 6.28 14.76
C GLN A 171 -2.06 5.20 13.93
N VAL A 172 -0.74 5.09 14.05
CA VAL A 172 0.02 3.93 13.59
C VAL A 172 0.89 3.36 14.70
N VAL A 173 1.06 2.03 14.70
CA VAL A 173 1.94 1.30 15.62
C VAL A 173 2.97 0.57 14.77
N LEU A 174 4.20 1.03 14.83
CA LEU A 174 5.31 0.56 14.00
C LEU A 174 6.25 -0.29 14.84
N ASP A 175 5.97 -1.58 14.92
CA ASP A 175 6.76 -2.55 15.69
C ASP A 175 7.59 -3.41 14.74
N PRO A 176 8.92 -3.22 14.68
CA PRO A 176 9.81 -4.03 13.84
C PRO A 176 9.77 -5.53 14.11
N GLU A 177 9.39 -5.95 15.31
CA GLU A 177 9.27 -7.38 15.64
C GLU A 177 8.17 -8.07 14.85
N LEU A 178 7.16 -7.33 14.40
CA LEU A 178 6.08 -7.87 13.57
C LEU A 178 6.53 -8.23 12.14
N LEU A 179 7.73 -7.82 11.72
CA LEU A 179 8.32 -8.22 10.44
C LEU A 179 9.02 -9.60 10.50
N GLN A 180 9.15 -10.17 11.70
CA GLN A 180 9.80 -11.46 11.87
C GLN A 180 8.97 -12.60 11.29
N GLY A 181 9.66 -13.55 10.65
CA GLY A 181 9.01 -14.73 10.05
C GLY A 181 8.30 -14.48 8.72
N VAL A 182 8.41 -13.27 8.16
CA VAL A 182 7.96 -13.00 6.79
C VAL A 182 8.82 -13.79 5.79
N PRO A 183 8.23 -14.51 4.81
CA PRO A 183 8.98 -15.20 3.77
C PRO A 183 9.93 -14.23 3.03
N ALA A 184 11.13 -14.70 2.75
CA ALA A 184 12.20 -13.85 2.19
C ALA A 184 11.80 -13.17 0.87
N ASP A 185 11.13 -13.91 -0.01
CA ASP A 185 10.66 -13.36 -1.29
C ASP A 185 9.59 -12.28 -1.08
N GLN A 186 8.64 -12.50 -0.17
CA GLN A 186 7.62 -11.51 0.16
C GLN A 186 8.23 -10.26 0.78
N ARG A 187 9.20 -10.44 1.69
CA ARG A 187 9.96 -9.33 2.28
C ARG A 187 10.69 -8.52 1.20
N PHE A 188 11.29 -9.22 0.23
CA PHE A 188 11.99 -8.57 -0.87
C PHE A 188 11.00 -7.79 -1.75
N TYR A 189 9.94 -8.42 -2.24
CA TYR A 189 8.97 -7.76 -3.13
C TYR A 189 8.33 -6.52 -2.47
N THR A 190 7.95 -6.63 -1.20
CA THR A 190 7.35 -5.51 -0.47
C THR A 190 8.38 -4.41 -0.19
N GLY A 191 9.61 -4.78 0.18
CA GLY A 191 10.68 -3.81 0.40
C GLY A 191 11.13 -3.09 -0.88
N MET A 192 11.12 -3.79 -2.02
CA MET A 192 11.41 -3.18 -3.31
C MET A 192 10.32 -2.19 -3.74
N ASP A 193 9.09 -2.38 -3.31
CA ASP A 193 8.05 -1.37 -3.52
C ASP A 193 8.46 -0.01 -2.93
N CYS A 194 8.97 0.00 -1.68
CA CYS A 194 9.54 1.22 -1.08
C CYS A 194 10.71 1.78 -1.89
N TYR A 195 11.64 0.93 -2.34
CA TYR A 195 12.76 1.38 -3.16
C TYR A 195 12.29 2.05 -4.46
N ILE A 196 11.32 1.43 -5.14
CA ILE A 196 10.72 1.95 -6.38
C ILE A 196 9.98 3.27 -6.12
N HIS A 197 9.21 3.37 -5.02
CA HIS A 197 8.61 4.63 -4.58
C HIS A 197 9.63 5.76 -4.52
N CYS A 198 10.80 5.48 -3.92
CA CYS A 198 11.86 6.46 -3.79
C CYS A 198 12.46 6.84 -5.14
N VAL A 199 12.73 5.86 -6.03
CA VAL A 199 13.25 6.13 -7.37
C VAL A 199 12.28 7.03 -8.14
N GLU A 200 11.00 6.71 -8.14
CA GLU A 200 9.98 7.45 -8.89
C GLU A 200 9.71 8.84 -8.30
N SER A 201 9.63 8.96 -6.98
CA SER A 201 9.35 10.24 -6.32
C SER A 201 10.52 11.21 -6.40
N LEU A 202 11.77 10.73 -6.31
CA LEU A 202 12.97 11.55 -6.35
C LEU A 202 13.33 12.05 -7.76
N GLN A 203 12.85 11.35 -8.79
CA GLN A 203 13.05 11.74 -10.19
C GLN A 203 11.81 12.39 -10.81
N GLY A 204 10.72 12.46 -10.07
CA GLY A 204 9.45 12.99 -10.58
C GLY A 204 9.42 14.52 -10.64
N THR A 205 8.55 15.04 -11.52
CA THR A 205 8.33 16.50 -11.68
C THR A 205 7.64 17.15 -10.48
N TYR A 206 7.00 16.34 -9.62
CA TYR A 206 6.35 16.82 -8.38
C TYR A 206 7.29 16.84 -7.18
N LEU A 207 8.58 16.56 -7.40
CA LEU A 207 9.60 16.60 -6.36
C LEU A 207 9.61 17.96 -5.66
N ASN A 208 9.62 17.91 -4.34
CA ASN A 208 9.69 19.11 -3.48
C ASN A 208 10.56 18.83 -2.25
N ALA A 209 10.76 19.83 -1.39
CA ALA A 209 11.66 19.71 -0.24
C ALA A 209 11.24 18.57 0.73
N PHE A 210 9.95 18.36 0.94
CA PHE A 210 9.44 17.29 1.82
C PHE A 210 9.66 15.92 1.20
N SER A 211 9.18 15.71 -0.03
CA SER A 211 9.34 14.42 -0.71
C SER A 211 10.81 14.04 -0.89
N ARG A 212 11.69 15.04 -1.14
CA ARG A 212 13.14 14.81 -1.21
C ARG A 212 13.71 14.32 0.13
N ALA A 213 13.44 15.02 1.23
CA ALA A 213 13.97 14.69 2.55
C ALA A 213 13.56 13.26 2.98
N TYR A 214 12.29 12.91 2.79
CA TYR A 214 11.79 11.57 3.11
C TYR A 214 12.32 10.52 2.13
N GLY A 215 12.30 10.79 0.83
CA GLY A 215 12.72 9.84 -0.20
C GLY A 215 14.20 9.51 -0.15
N GLU A 216 15.07 10.51 0.06
CA GLU A 216 16.52 10.29 0.20
C GLU A 216 16.82 9.42 1.44
N LYS A 217 16.14 9.67 2.57
CA LYS A 217 16.33 8.85 3.76
C LYS A 217 15.78 7.43 3.58
N ALA A 218 14.63 7.27 2.98
CA ALA A 218 14.09 5.95 2.69
C ALA A 218 14.99 5.15 1.73
N MET A 219 15.54 5.80 0.71
CA MET A 219 16.49 5.19 -0.24
C MET A 219 17.76 4.71 0.46
N GLU A 220 18.33 5.53 1.35
CA GLU A 220 19.49 5.15 2.17
C GLU A 220 19.18 3.90 3.00
N LEU A 221 18.05 3.88 3.70
CA LEU A 221 17.63 2.74 4.53
C LEU A 221 17.39 1.47 3.69
N CYS A 222 16.77 1.58 2.52
CA CYS A 222 16.62 0.46 1.61
C CYS A 222 17.98 -0.13 1.19
N ARG A 223 18.97 0.71 0.88
CA ARG A 223 20.33 0.27 0.54
C ARG A 223 21.01 -0.43 1.72
N GLU A 224 20.85 0.07 2.93
CA GLU A 224 21.39 -0.56 4.13
C GLU A 224 20.76 -1.95 4.36
N VAL A 225 19.47 -2.11 4.11
CA VAL A 225 18.77 -3.39 4.25
C VAL A 225 19.15 -4.38 3.14
N PHE A 226 19.09 -3.95 1.88
CA PHE A 226 19.17 -4.87 0.75
C PHE A 226 20.56 -4.99 0.13
N LEU A 227 21.48 -4.02 0.35
CA LEU A 227 22.85 -4.09 -0.14
C LEU A 227 23.89 -4.28 0.98
N ALA A 228 23.69 -3.76 2.17
CA ALA A 228 24.69 -3.79 3.23
C ALA A 228 24.53 -4.91 4.27
N ASN A 229 23.37 -5.61 4.36
CA ASN A 229 23.06 -6.62 5.38
C ASN A 229 23.19 -6.07 6.83
N HIS A 230 22.57 -4.95 7.10
CA HIS A 230 22.62 -4.32 8.40
C HIS A 230 21.92 -5.19 9.48
N PRO A 231 22.49 -5.29 10.71
CA PRO A 231 21.92 -6.12 11.79
C PRO A 231 20.50 -5.68 12.19
N ASP A 232 20.19 -4.38 12.12
CA ASP A 232 18.88 -3.82 12.45
C ASP A 232 17.98 -3.67 11.19
N ALA A 233 18.02 -4.66 10.29
CA ALA A 233 17.33 -4.58 9.01
C ALA A 233 15.80 -4.42 9.14
N ASP A 234 15.17 -4.97 10.20
CA ASP A 234 13.73 -4.83 10.41
C ASP A 234 13.35 -3.40 10.82
N ASP A 235 14.11 -2.79 11.76
CA ASP A 235 13.91 -1.41 12.17
C ASP A 235 14.08 -0.45 10.99
N LYS A 236 15.14 -0.68 10.20
CA LYS A 236 15.43 0.12 9.01
C LYS A 236 14.37 -0.03 7.93
N LEU A 237 13.90 -1.24 7.69
CA LEU A 237 12.88 -1.50 6.67
C LEU A 237 11.53 -0.90 7.08
N MET A 238 11.15 -1.01 8.36
CA MET A 238 9.94 -0.37 8.89
C MET A 238 9.99 1.14 8.67
N MET A 239 11.12 1.77 9.01
CA MET A 239 11.29 3.21 8.82
C MET A 239 11.42 3.60 7.34
N ALA A 240 12.03 2.75 6.50
CA ALA A 240 12.07 2.97 5.06
C ALA A 240 10.66 3.01 4.46
N SER A 241 9.80 2.05 4.83
CA SER A 241 8.39 2.02 4.41
C SER A 241 7.67 3.31 4.77
N TYR A 242 7.77 3.73 6.04
CA TYR A 242 7.18 4.97 6.52
C TYR A 242 7.66 6.19 5.72
N PHE A 243 8.97 6.37 5.58
CA PHE A 243 9.53 7.52 4.87
C PHE A 243 9.27 7.45 3.36
N GLY A 244 9.33 6.27 2.74
CA GLY A 244 8.97 6.09 1.34
C GLY A 244 7.51 6.44 1.06
N GLY A 245 6.61 5.98 1.93
CA GLY A 245 5.20 6.35 1.91
C GLY A 245 4.98 7.86 2.05
N MET A 246 5.71 8.52 2.95
CA MET A 246 5.69 9.98 3.09
C MET A 246 6.23 10.68 1.83
N SER A 247 7.28 10.16 1.21
CA SER A 247 7.83 10.75 -0.01
C SER A 247 6.80 10.78 -1.13
N ILE A 248 6.11 9.66 -1.40
CA ILE A 248 5.08 9.62 -2.44
C ILE A 248 3.80 10.36 -2.06
N ALA A 249 3.49 10.48 -0.76
CA ALA A 249 2.36 11.28 -0.30
C ALA A 249 2.57 12.77 -0.61
N TYR A 250 3.79 13.28 -0.48
CA TYR A 250 4.14 14.67 -0.81
C TYR A 250 4.45 14.89 -2.31
N SER A 251 4.61 13.83 -3.07
CA SER A 251 4.84 13.87 -4.53
C SER A 251 3.88 12.92 -5.27
N GLN A 252 4.40 11.92 -5.95
CA GLN A 252 3.64 10.85 -6.61
C GLN A 252 4.61 9.74 -7.03
N VAL A 253 4.09 8.56 -7.31
CA VAL A 253 4.76 7.49 -8.07
C VAL A 253 4.76 7.78 -9.57
N GLY A 254 5.33 6.91 -10.39
CA GLY A 254 5.54 7.19 -11.82
C GLY A 254 5.26 6.03 -12.77
N VAL A 255 6.18 5.80 -13.71
CA VAL A 255 6.03 4.85 -14.84
C VAL A 255 5.82 3.42 -14.36
N CYS A 256 6.58 2.99 -13.35
CA CYS A 256 6.51 1.62 -12.83
C CYS A 256 5.11 1.32 -12.29
N HIS A 257 4.61 2.19 -11.41
CA HIS A 257 3.29 2.00 -10.81
C HIS A 257 2.17 2.11 -11.85
N ALA A 258 2.29 3.00 -12.83
CA ALA A 258 1.32 3.09 -13.91
C ALA A 258 1.20 1.77 -14.71
N LEU A 259 2.31 1.10 -14.98
CA LEU A 259 2.33 -0.18 -15.68
C LEU A 259 1.93 -1.35 -14.77
N SER A 260 2.43 -1.41 -13.54
CA SER A 260 2.17 -2.53 -12.63
C SER A 260 0.68 -2.69 -12.28
N TYR A 261 -0.08 -1.60 -12.27
CA TYR A 261 -1.53 -1.68 -12.06
C TYR A 261 -2.24 -2.45 -13.16
N GLY A 262 -1.79 -2.32 -14.41
CA GLY A 262 -2.28 -3.14 -15.52
C GLY A 262 -1.97 -4.63 -15.33
N LEU A 263 -0.73 -4.96 -14.92
CA LEU A 263 -0.32 -6.34 -14.60
C LEU A 263 -1.16 -6.92 -13.45
N SER A 264 -1.32 -6.18 -12.36
CA SER A 264 -2.15 -6.61 -11.23
C SER A 264 -3.61 -6.83 -11.63
N PHE A 265 -4.20 -5.89 -12.37
CA PHE A 265 -5.62 -5.94 -12.72
C PHE A 265 -5.96 -7.10 -13.66
N VAL A 266 -5.08 -7.38 -14.64
CA VAL A 266 -5.36 -8.36 -15.71
C VAL A 266 -4.81 -9.74 -15.39
N LEU A 267 -3.63 -9.80 -14.75
CA LEU A 267 -2.93 -11.07 -14.46
C LEU A 267 -3.08 -11.50 -13.00
N GLY A 268 -3.65 -10.68 -12.13
CA GLY A 268 -3.80 -10.99 -10.71
C GLY A 268 -2.50 -10.96 -9.92
N LEU A 269 -1.43 -10.33 -10.44
CA LEU A 269 -0.18 -10.22 -9.70
C LEU A 269 -0.36 -9.33 -8.47
N HIS A 270 0.15 -9.77 -7.32
CA HIS A 270 0.24 -8.92 -6.14
C HIS A 270 1.11 -7.69 -6.41
N HIS A 271 0.79 -6.59 -5.74
CA HIS A 271 1.36 -5.27 -6.01
C HIS A 271 2.90 -5.27 -6.02
N GLY A 272 3.55 -5.80 -4.97
CA GLY A 272 5.01 -5.79 -4.86
C GLY A 272 5.70 -6.57 -5.98
N ILE A 273 5.23 -7.78 -6.32
CA ILE A 273 5.82 -8.54 -7.43
C ILE A 273 5.50 -7.89 -8.79
N GLY A 274 4.29 -7.32 -8.96
CA GLY A 274 3.93 -6.58 -10.16
C GLY A 274 4.84 -5.37 -10.39
N ASN A 275 5.18 -4.64 -9.34
CA ASN A 275 6.14 -3.53 -9.38
C ASN A 275 7.55 -4.01 -9.72
N CYS A 276 8.03 -5.08 -9.09
CA CYS A 276 9.35 -5.65 -9.41
C CYS A 276 9.45 -6.08 -10.87
N VAL A 277 8.42 -6.75 -11.40
CA VAL A 277 8.36 -7.17 -12.80
C VAL A 277 8.40 -5.97 -13.73
N ALA A 278 7.53 -4.98 -13.52
CA ALA A 278 7.50 -3.79 -14.37
C ALA A 278 8.82 -3.03 -14.31
N PHE A 279 9.37 -2.82 -13.10
CA PHE A 279 10.56 -2.02 -12.87
C PHE A 279 11.81 -2.56 -13.59
N ASP A 280 11.95 -3.89 -13.67
CA ASP A 280 13.09 -4.53 -14.33
C ASP A 280 13.18 -4.24 -15.84
N TYR A 281 12.11 -3.74 -16.45
CA TYR A 281 12.08 -3.35 -17.88
C TYR A 281 12.13 -1.84 -18.10
N LEU A 282 12.40 -1.05 -17.04
CA LEU A 282 12.35 0.41 -17.08
C LEU A 282 13.73 1.08 -17.07
N GLU A 283 14.77 0.40 -17.54
CA GLU A 283 16.12 0.94 -17.65
C GLU A 283 16.21 2.22 -18.49
N GLU A 284 15.30 2.42 -19.42
CA GLU A 284 15.20 3.64 -20.23
C GLU A 284 14.78 4.87 -19.39
N PHE A 285 13.93 4.64 -18.39
CA PHE A 285 13.38 5.70 -17.53
C PHE A 285 14.21 5.89 -16.25
N TYR A 286 14.69 4.80 -15.67
CA TYR A 286 15.38 4.75 -14.39
C TYR A 286 16.69 3.95 -14.46
N PRO A 287 17.69 4.34 -15.30
CA PRO A 287 18.85 3.49 -15.57
C PRO A 287 19.65 3.11 -14.32
N GLN A 288 19.89 4.06 -13.41
CA GLN A 288 20.61 3.80 -12.16
C GLN A 288 19.77 2.98 -11.18
N GLY A 289 18.49 3.33 -11.05
CA GLY A 289 17.56 2.62 -10.16
C GLY A 289 17.39 1.15 -10.54
N VAL A 290 17.22 0.86 -11.83
CA VAL A 290 17.09 -0.51 -12.32
C VAL A 290 18.41 -1.30 -12.18
N ALA A 291 19.55 -0.68 -12.42
CA ALA A 291 20.85 -1.33 -12.20
C ALA A 291 21.05 -1.73 -10.73
N GLU A 292 20.74 -0.83 -9.80
CA GLU A 292 20.86 -1.10 -8.36
C GLU A 292 19.82 -2.13 -7.89
N PHE A 293 18.58 -2.07 -8.39
CA PHE A 293 17.56 -3.08 -8.14
C PHE A 293 18.01 -4.49 -8.57
N ARG A 294 18.64 -4.62 -9.74
CA ARG A 294 19.17 -5.89 -10.20
C ARG A 294 20.30 -6.42 -9.30
N GLN A 295 21.15 -5.56 -8.74
CA GLN A 295 22.14 -5.94 -7.75
C GLN A 295 21.48 -6.47 -6.46
N MET A 296 20.39 -5.82 -5.99
CA MET A 296 19.61 -6.30 -4.86
C MET A 296 18.99 -7.67 -5.13
N MET A 297 18.40 -7.87 -6.32
CA MET A 297 17.85 -9.18 -6.73
C MET A 297 18.92 -10.28 -6.73
N GLU A 298 20.07 -10.02 -7.34
CA GLU A 298 21.19 -10.98 -7.35
C GLU A 298 21.63 -11.36 -5.96
N LYS A 299 21.84 -10.36 -5.11
CA LYS A 299 22.29 -10.56 -3.72
C LYS A 299 21.32 -11.41 -2.91
N HIS A 300 20.02 -11.21 -3.09
CA HIS A 300 18.99 -11.95 -2.36
C HIS A 300 18.53 -13.23 -3.08
N GLY A 301 19.12 -13.56 -4.24
CA GLY A 301 18.77 -14.75 -5.02
C GLY A 301 17.36 -14.75 -5.58
N VAL A 302 16.74 -13.56 -5.70
CA VAL A 302 15.36 -13.42 -6.17
C VAL A 302 15.29 -13.52 -7.68
N LYS A 303 14.37 -14.33 -8.17
CA LYS A 303 14.09 -14.49 -9.60
C LYS A 303 12.68 -14.03 -9.90
N LEU A 304 12.54 -13.05 -10.75
CA LEU A 304 11.23 -12.59 -11.21
C LEU A 304 10.65 -13.53 -12.28
N PRO A 305 9.33 -13.70 -12.32
CA PRO A 305 8.68 -14.36 -13.44
C PRO A 305 8.95 -13.57 -14.74
N ARG A 306 9.10 -14.30 -15.83
CA ARG A 306 9.41 -13.78 -17.17
C ARG A 306 8.35 -14.21 -18.16
N ASN A 307 8.26 -13.48 -19.27
CA ASN A 307 7.34 -13.80 -20.38
C ASN A 307 5.87 -13.85 -19.93
N LEU A 308 5.47 -13.06 -18.96
CA LEU A 308 4.11 -13.04 -18.41
C LEU A 308 3.04 -12.63 -19.43
N VAL A 309 3.46 -11.83 -20.42
CA VAL A 309 2.57 -11.30 -21.46
C VAL A 309 2.69 -12.12 -22.76
N ALA A 310 3.69 -12.98 -22.86
CA ALA A 310 3.88 -13.82 -24.03
C ALA A 310 2.68 -14.76 -24.24
N GLY A 311 2.09 -14.71 -25.45
CA GLY A 311 0.93 -15.54 -25.80
C GLY A 311 -0.40 -15.11 -25.20
N LEU A 312 -0.47 -13.98 -24.51
CA LEU A 312 -1.75 -13.42 -24.08
C LEU A 312 -2.58 -12.96 -25.30
N ALA A 313 -3.90 -13.11 -25.17
CA ALA A 313 -4.82 -12.53 -26.14
C ALA A 313 -4.67 -10.99 -26.18
N GLU A 314 -4.81 -10.42 -27.35
CA GLU A 314 -4.62 -8.98 -27.60
C GLU A 314 -5.52 -8.13 -26.71
N GLU A 315 -6.77 -8.58 -26.44
CA GLU A 315 -7.72 -7.89 -25.58
C GLU A 315 -7.19 -7.72 -24.14
N LYS A 316 -6.37 -8.65 -23.65
CA LYS A 316 -5.74 -8.54 -22.31
C LYS A 316 -4.66 -7.47 -22.30
N ILE A 317 -3.86 -7.38 -23.36
CA ILE A 317 -2.82 -6.34 -23.50
C ILE A 317 -3.47 -4.96 -23.63
N GLU A 318 -4.54 -4.85 -24.41
CA GLU A 318 -5.33 -3.62 -24.51
C GLU A 318 -5.92 -3.23 -23.16
N LYS A 319 -6.46 -4.18 -22.42
CA LYS A 319 -7.01 -3.92 -21.08
C LYS A 319 -5.95 -3.42 -20.09
N MET A 320 -4.74 -4.02 -20.08
CA MET A 320 -3.62 -3.50 -19.28
C MET A 320 -3.27 -2.06 -19.69
N THR A 321 -3.25 -1.80 -20.98
CA THR A 321 -2.94 -0.48 -21.54
C THR A 321 -4.00 0.56 -21.13
N ASP A 322 -5.28 0.20 -21.16
CA ASP A 322 -6.37 1.07 -20.70
C ASP A 322 -6.23 1.42 -19.21
N VAL A 323 -5.91 0.42 -18.37
CA VAL A 323 -5.68 0.62 -16.94
C VAL A 323 -4.51 1.58 -16.71
N ALA A 324 -3.41 1.44 -17.45
CA ALA A 324 -2.25 2.32 -17.33
C ALA A 324 -2.58 3.76 -17.79
N LEU A 325 -3.28 3.94 -18.91
CA LEU A 325 -3.55 5.26 -19.49
C LEU A 325 -4.41 6.17 -18.62
N VAL A 326 -5.32 5.62 -17.79
CA VAL A 326 -6.17 6.45 -16.92
C VAL A 326 -5.45 6.99 -15.69
N LEU A 327 -4.21 6.57 -15.44
CA LEU A 327 -3.42 6.99 -14.28
C LEU A 327 -2.61 8.28 -14.59
N GLU A 328 -3.28 9.29 -15.14
CA GLU A 328 -2.67 10.54 -15.59
C GLU A 328 -1.70 11.18 -14.57
N PRO A 329 -2.04 11.30 -13.26
CA PRO A 329 -1.13 11.92 -12.29
C PRO A 329 0.22 11.22 -12.16
N LEU A 330 0.28 9.90 -12.40
CA LEU A 330 1.52 9.13 -12.34
C LEU A 330 2.41 9.45 -13.56
N TRP A 331 1.79 9.53 -14.73
CA TRP A 331 2.48 9.92 -15.96
C TRP A 331 2.97 11.37 -15.91
N GLU A 332 2.14 12.28 -15.39
CA GLU A 332 2.52 13.69 -15.22
C GLU A 332 3.69 13.85 -14.26
N ASN A 333 3.69 13.10 -13.15
CA ASN A 333 4.84 13.10 -12.25
C ASN A 333 6.11 12.62 -12.93
N ALA A 334 6.03 11.51 -13.67
CA ALA A 334 7.20 10.91 -14.30
C ALA A 334 7.75 11.73 -15.49
N LEU A 335 6.87 12.28 -16.33
CA LEU A 335 7.21 12.77 -17.67
C LEU A 335 6.73 14.21 -17.94
N GLY A 336 6.06 14.83 -16.96
CA GLY A 336 5.50 16.18 -17.12
C GLY A 336 4.21 16.23 -17.93
N ASN A 337 3.75 17.44 -18.22
CA ASN A 337 2.46 17.69 -18.86
C ASN A 337 2.35 17.13 -20.29
N ASP A 338 3.47 16.95 -20.96
CA ASP A 338 3.54 16.42 -22.33
C ASP A 338 3.60 14.88 -22.41
N TRP A 339 3.37 14.18 -21.28
CA TRP A 339 3.49 12.73 -21.18
C TRP A 339 2.72 11.97 -22.27
N LYS A 340 1.56 12.46 -22.72
CA LYS A 340 0.74 11.83 -23.77
C LYS A 340 1.45 11.75 -25.13
N LYS A 341 2.40 12.66 -25.37
CA LYS A 341 3.24 12.62 -26.57
C LYS A 341 4.37 11.59 -26.45
N ILE A 342 4.82 11.33 -25.21
CA ILE A 342 5.93 10.41 -24.90
C ILE A 342 5.40 8.99 -24.73
N MET A 343 4.33 8.81 -23.95
CA MET A 343 3.74 7.52 -23.63
C MET A 343 2.43 7.32 -24.40
N THR A 344 2.59 7.05 -25.70
CA THR A 344 1.46 6.67 -26.54
C THR A 344 0.96 5.28 -26.17
N ARG A 345 -0.30 4.98 -26.52
CA ARG A 345 -0.88 3.63 -26.37
C ARG A 345 0.05 2.54 -26.91
N GLU A 346 0.61 2.73 -28.10
CA GLU A 346 1.51 1.77 -28.72
C GLU A 346 2.79 1.56 -27.91
N ARG A 347 3.38 2.63 -27.34
CA ARG A 347 4.58 2.51 -26.51
C ARG A 347 4.31 1.74 -25.21
N ILE A 348 3.16 1.98 -24.57
CA ILE A 348 2.74 1.22 -23.38
C ILE A 348 2.56 -0.26 -23.74
N ARG A 349 1.89 -0.58 -24.84
CA ARG A 349 1.74 -1.96 -25.32
C ARG A 349 3.10 -2.64 -25.55
N LYS A 350 4.03 -1.96 -26.22
CA LYS A 350 5.40 -2.48 -26.45
C LYS A 350 6.14 -2.76 -25.13
N LEU A 351 5.96 -1.93 -24.11
CA LEU A 351 6.54 -2.18 -22.79
C LEU A 351 5.94 -3.45 -22.18
N TYR A 352 4.62 -3.62 -22.18
CA TYR A 352 3.98 -4.86 -21.71
C TYR A 352 4.45 -6.10 -22.48
N GLN A 353 4.59 -6.02 -23.80
CA GLN A 353 5.02 -7.15 -24.64
C GLN A 353 6.45 -7.63 -24.34
N ARG A 354 7.26 -6.81 -23.66
CA ARG A 354 8.61 -7.20 -23.18
C ARG A 354 8.58 -7.97 -21.86
N MET A 355 7.51 -7.85 -21.10
CA MET A 355 7.33 -8.46 -19.77
C MET A 355 6.73 -9.88 -19.91
#